data_afaee8b3748ca9cd4de0133289f4e32f
#
_entry.id   afaee8b3748ca9cd4de0133289f4e32f
#
_cell.length_a   1.000
_cell.length_b   1.000
_cell.length_c   1.000
_cell.angle_alpha   90.00
_cell.angle_beta   90.00
_cell.angle_gamma   90.00
#
_symmetry.space_group_name_H-M   'P 1'
#
loop_
_entity.id
_entity.type
_entity.pdbx_description
1 polymer ?
#
loop_
_entity_poly.entity_id
_entity_poly.type
_entity_poly.pdbx_seq_one_letter_code
_entity_poly.pdbx_strand_id
1 'polypeptide(L)'
;MDDKQRLQLQNMIKANNVEDQTDFIRNLKHSQIIRSEVNNMILIKAKFRGDDTKIHEECVNECNFLFTYYTDIYNKVRKDEIDIGILNKFLDVLKRIEDGELDQHEGSFLVGSILNEL
;
A
#
# COMPACT_ATOMS: atom_id res chain seq x y z
N MET A 1 11.70 5.40 2.46
CA MET A 1 10.66 4.55 3.09
C MET A 1 11.23 4.00 4.38
N ASP A 2 10.56 4.14 5.51
CA ASP A 2 11.09 3.62 6.75
C ASP A 2 10.86 2.11 6.88
N ASP A 3 11.56 1.49 7.84
CA ASP A 3 11.54 0.05 8.01
C ASP A 3 10.18 -0.49 8.43
N LYS A 4 9.44 0.27 9.22
CA LYS A 4 8.11 -0.14 9.68
C LYS A 4 7.10 -0.19 8.54
N GLN A 5 7.12 0.78 7.65
CA GLN A 5 6.27 0.83 6.47
C GLN A 5 6.59 -0.31 5.51
N ARG A 6 7.87 -0.51 5.29
CA ARG A 6 8.39 -1.58 4.45
C ARG A 6 7.95 -2.94 4.97
N LEU A 7 8.05 -3.12 6.29
CA LEU A 7 7.67 -4.35 6.96
C LEU A 7 6.17 -4.62 6.83
N GLN A 8 5.34 -3.59 6.95
CA GLN A 8 3.89 -3.73 6.81
C GLN A 8 3.50 -4.22 5.42
N LEU A 9 4.08 -3.64 4.37
CA LEU A 9 3.82 -4.05 2.99
C LEU A 9 4.31 -5.46 2.72
N GLN A 10 5.49 -5.81 3.24
CA GLN A 10 6.02 -7.15 3.14
C GLN A 10 5.12 -8.17 3.81
N ASN A 11 4.59 -7.85 4.99
CA ASN A 11 3.73 -8.76 5.73
C ASN A 11 2.39 -9.02 5.02
N MET A 12 1.91 -8.10 4.21
CA MET A 12 0.72 -8.31 3.39
C MET A 12 0.94 -9.33 2.28
N ILE A 13 2.14 -9.37 1.72
CA ILE A 13 2.45 -10.17 0.54
C ILE A 13 3.24 -11.41 0.91
N LYS A 14 4.15 -11.29 1.88
CA LYS A 14 5.10 -12.32 2.26
C LYS A 14 4.40 -13.51 2.92
N ALA A 15 4.70 -14.71 2.45
CA ALA A 15 4.32 -15.92 3.16
C ALA A 15 5.12 -15.99 4.45
N ASN A 16 4.47 -15.93 5.60
CA ASN A 16 5.16 -16.15 6.84
C ASN A 16 5.21 -17.65 7.14
N ASN A 17 5.96 -18.05 8.15
CA ASN A 17 6.27 -19.46 8.41
C ASN A 17 5.08 -20.29 8.87
N VAL A 18 3.95 -19.68 9.14
CA VAL A 18 2.82 -20.34 9.79
C VAL A 18 1.67 -20.57 8.83
N GLU A 19 1.40 -19.63 7.91
CA GLU A 19 0.17 -19.66 7.15
C GLU A 19 0.32 -18.97 5.80
N ASP A 20 -0.18 -19.64 4.75
CA ASP A 20 -0.26 -19.06 3.42
C ASP A 20 -1.50 -18.19 3.32
N GLN A 21 -1.33 -16.92 3.05
CA GLN A 21 -2.39 -15.92 2.96
C GLN A 21 -2.94 -15.72 1.54
N THR A 22 -2.55 -16.58 0.59
CA THR A 22 -2.92 -16.39 -0.81
C THR A 22 -4.44 -16.27 -1.01
N ASP A 23 -5.20 -17.19 -0.43
CA ASP A 23 -6.67 -17.17 -0.59
C ASP A 23 -7.28 -15.95 0.08
N PHE A 24 -6.76 -15.55 1.23
CA PHE A 24 -7.21 -14.36 1.94
C PHE A 24 -7.00 -13.10 1.09
N ILE A 25 -5.82 -12.96 0.52
CA ILE A 25 -5.47 -11.83 -0.36
C ILE A 25 -6.41 -11.79 -1.57
N ARG A 26 -6.65 -12.96 -2.19
CA ARG A 26 -7.52 -13.06 -3.37
C ARG A 26 -8.98 -12.74 -3.04
N ASN A 27 -9.44 -13.08 -1.84
CA ASN A 27 -10.80 -12.79 -1.42
C ASN A 27 -11.02 -11.32 -1.11
N LEU A 28 -10.06 -10.65 -0.48
CA LEU A 28 -10.17 -9.24 -0.10
C LEU A 28 -10.06 -8.28 -1.28
N LYS A 29 -9.11 -8.52 -2.18
CA LYS A 29 -8.85 -7.68 -3.37
C LYS A 29 -8.66 -6.21 -3.03
N HIS A 30 -7.83 -5.93 -2.03
CA HIS A 30 -7.63 -4.58 -1.53
C HIS A 30 -6.73 -3.70 -2.42
N SER A 31 -6.00 -4.26 -3.38
CA SER A 31 -5.03 -3.49 -4.16
C SER A 31 -5.68 -2.30 -4.89
N GLN A 32 -6.85 -2.51 -5.47
CA GLN A 32 -7.53 -1.47 -6.24
C GLN A 32 -8.00 -0.32 -5.35
N ILE A 33 -8.61 -0.62 -4.20
CA ILE A 33 -9.08 0.44 -3.31
C ILE A 33 -7.91 1.20 -2.69
N ILE A 34 -6.83 0.51 -2.33
CA ILE A 34 -5.62 1.17 -1.82
C ILE A 34 -5.07 2.12 -2.87
N ARG A 35 -4.91 1.64 -4.11
CA ARG A 35 -4.37 2.45 -5.22
C ARG A 35 -5.26 3.67 -5.49
N SER A 36 -6.56 3.46 -5.53
CA SER A 36 -7.53 4.55 -5.77
C SER A 36 -7.43 5.61 -4.70
N GLU A 37 -7.39 5.20 -3.42
CA GLU A 37 -7.33 6.17 -2.33
C GLU A 37 -5.98 6.87 -2.24
N VAL A 38 -4.88 6.18 -2.54
CA VAL A 38 -3.56 6.82 -2.63
C VAL A 38 -3.57 7.90 -3.72
N ASN A 39 -4.15 7.61 -4.88
CA ASN A 39 -4.27 8.61 -5.95
C ASN A 39 -5.13 9.80 -5.52
N ASN A 40 -6.21 9.56 -4.80
CA ASN A 40 -7.03 10.64 -4.25
C ASN A 40 -6.26 11.49 -3.25
N MET A 41 -5.45 10.87 -2.40
CA MET A 41 -4.60 11.61 -1.47
C MET A 41 -3.62 12.53 -2.21
N ILE A 42 -3.02 12.04 -3.28
CA ILE A 42 -2.08 12.84 -4.10
C ILE A 42 -2.80 14.08 -4.65
N LEU A 43 -4.02 13.90 -5.16
CA LEU A 43 -4.82 15.02 -5.68
C LEU A 43 -5.21 16.01 -4.59
N ILE A 44 -5.62 15.53 -3.42
CA ILE A 44 -5.98 16.39 -2.28
C ILE A 44 -4.77 17.18 -1.81
N LYS A 45 -3.61 16.53 -1.71
CA LYS A 45 -2.37 17.20 -1.30
C LYS A 45 -1.99 18.31 -2.27
N ALA A 46 -2.15 18.08 -3.57
CA ALA A 46 -1.89 19.10 -4.58
C ALA A 46 -2.88 20.28 -4.47
N LYS A 47 -4.15 19.96 -4.25
CA LYS A 47 -5.22 20.96 -4.16
C LYS A 47 -5.08 21.89 -2.96
N PHE A 48 -4.69 21.34 -1.81
CA PHE A 48 -4.59 22.08 -0.56
C PHE A 48 -3.15 22.27 -0.09
N ARG A 49 -2.24 22.37 -1.04
CA ARG A 49 -0.80 22.50 -0.74
C ARG A 49 -0.54 23.62 0.26
N GLY A 50 0.21 23.29 1.32
CA GLY A 50 0.57 24.24 2.37
C GLY A 50 -0.41 24.29 3.53
N ASP A 51 -1.55 23.60 3.43
CA ASP A 51 -2.55 23.55 4.50
C ASP A 51 -2.69 22.10 5.00
N ASP A 52 -1.79 21.69 5.88
CA ASP A 52 -1.76 20.32 6.39
C ASP A 52 -3.03 19.91 7.12
N THR A 53 -3.65 20.82 7.84
CA THR A 53 -4.91 20.56 8.55
C THR A 53 -6.02 20.23 7.56
N LYS A 54 -6.16 21.02 6.50
CA LYS A 54 -7.17 20.81 5.47
C LYS A 54 -6.90 19.51 4.70
N ILE A 55 -5.63 19.23 4.38
CA ILE A 55 -5.25 17.99 3.73
C ILE A 55 -5.69 16.79 4.57
N HIS A 56 -5.39 16.81 5.87
CA HIS A 56 -5.75 15.71 6.75
C HIS A 56 -7.27 15.53 6.83
N GLU A 57 -8.02 16.60 7.02
CA GLU A 57 -9.49 16.55 7.09
C GLU A 57 -10.09 15.93 5.81
N GLU A 58 -9.66 16.43 4.65
CA GLU A 58 -10.19 15.94 3.38
C GLU A 58 -9.78 14.49 3.11
N CYS A 59 -8.53 14.14 3.42
CA CYS A 59 -8.06 12.77 3.24
C CYS A 59 -8.78 11.77 4.13
N VAL A 60 -9.05 12.11 5.39
CA VAL A 60 -9.80 11.24 6.29
C VAL A 60 -11.20 10.98 5.74
N ASN A 61 -11.85 12.02 5.19
CA ASN A 61 -13.19 11.88 4.62
C ASN A 61 -13.21 11.09 3.32
N GLU A 62 -12.29 11.38 2.41
CA GLU A 62 -12.29 10.81 1.05
C GLU A 62 -11.53 9.48 0.96
N CYS A 63 -10.62 9.22 1.90
CA CYS A 63 -9.76 8.04 1.90
C CYS A 63 -9.90 7.28 3.22
N ASN A 64 -11.13 7.12 3.69
CA ASN A 64 -11.42 6.54 4.99
C ASN A 64 -10.96 5.08 5.12
N PHE A 65 -11.07 4.28 4.06
CA PHE A 65 -10.62 2.91 4.06
C PHE A 65 -9.11 2.83 4.34
N LEU A 66 -8.34 3.63 3.63
CA LEU A 66 -6.89 3.66 3.82
C LEU A 66 -6.53 4.14 5.23
N PHE A 67 -7.18 5.21 5.70
CA PHE A 67 -6.97 5.74 7.04
C PHE A 67 -7.29 4.70 8.12
N THR A 68 -8.38 3.95 7.95
CA THR A 68 -8.87 3.01 8.96
C THR A 68 -8.06 1.71 8.98
N TYR A 69 -7.81 1.12 7.82
CA TYR A 69 -7.25 -0.23 7.72
C TYR A 69 -5.76 -0.25 7.41
N TYR A 70 -5.23 0.80 6.81
CA TYR A 70 -3.83 0.91 6.42
C TYR A 70 -3.25 2.23 6.89
N THR A 71 -3.42 2.51 8.18
CA THR A 71 -3.08 3.80 8.79
C THR A 71 -1.63 4.21 8.56
N ASP A 72 -0.71 3.25 8.62
CA ASP A 72 0.72 3.56 8.40
C ASP A 72 0.97 4.01 6.96
N ILE A 73 0.34 3.36 5.97
CA ILE A 73 0.43 3.77 4.57
C ILE A 73 -0.17 5.16 4.40
N TYR A 74 -1.34 5.39 4.99
CA TYR A 74 -1.99 6.70 4.97
C TYR A 74 -1.05 7.80 5.48
N ASN A 75 -0.48 7.59 6.66
CA ASN A 75 0.41 8.59 7.26
C ASN A 75 1.66 8.84 6.40
N LYS A 76 2.24 7.81 5.84
CA LYS A 76 3.43 7.93 5.01
C LYS A 76 3.16 8.66 3.70
N VAL A 77 2.04 8.38 3.07
CA VAL A 77 1.63 9.09 1.86
C VAL A 77 1.33 10.56 2.18
N ARG A 78 0.61 10.82 3.28
CA ARG A 78 0.27 12.20 3.68
C ARG A 78 1.52 13.04 3.95
N LYS A 79 2.53 12.45 4.56
CA LYS A 79 3.76 13.14 4.99
C LYS A 79 4.89 13.09 3.96
N ASP A 80 4.65 12.53 2.78
CA ASP A 80 5.68 12.34 1.75
C ASP A 80 6.87 11.50 2.23
N GLU A 81 6.60 10.52 3.08
CA GLU A 81 7.63 9.64 3.65
C GLU A 81 7.74 8.29 2.94
N ILE A 82 7.03 8.11 1.83
CA ILE A 82 7.09 6.89 1.02
C ILE A 82 7.28 7.26 -0.44
N ASP A 83 8.10 6.46 -1.13
CA ASP A 83 8.25 6.59 -2.59
C ASP A 83 7.02 5.98 -3.26
N ILE A 84 6.25 6.81 -3.96
CA ILE A 84 5.01 6.40 -4.61
C ILE A 84 5.28 5.37 -5.71
N GLY A 85 6.41 5.49 -6.43
CA GLY A 85 6.78 4.51 -7.45
C GLY A 85 6.98 3.12 -6.86
N ILE A 86 7.63 3.03 -5.71
CA ILE A 86 7.83 1.76 -5.01
C ILE A 86 6.51 1.22 -4.47
N LEU A 87 5.68 2.07 -3.89
CA LEU A 87 4.36 1.67 -3.42
C LEU A 87 3.55 1.08 -4.58
N ASN A 88 3.58 1.71 -5.75
CA ASN A 88 2.88 1.20 -6.92
C ASN A 88 3.41 -0.17 -7.37
N LYS A 89 4.72 -0.39 -7.29
CA LYS A 89 5.29 -1.72 -7.61
C LYS A 89 4.79 -2.79 -6.65
N PHE A 90 4.71 -2.49 -5.35
CA PHE A 90 4.15 -3.42 -4.37
C PHE A 90 2.67 -3.70 -4.65
N LEU A 91 1.90 -2.68 -4.99
CA LEU A 91 0.48 -2.84 -5.32
C LEU A 91 0.29 -3.65 -6.60
N ASP A 92 1.20 -3.52 -7.58
CA ASP A 92 1.19 -4.37 -8.78
C ASP A 92 1.41 -5.84 -8.43
N VAL A 93 2.34 -6.15 -7.52
CA VAL A 93 2.56 -7.51 -7.06
C VAL A 93 1.32 -8.05 -6.34
N LEU A 94 0.74 -7.24 -5.46
CA LEU A 94 -0.49 -7.60 -4.74
C LEU A 94 -1.62 -7.92 -5.73
N LYS A 95 -1.79 -7.10 -6.76
CA LYS A 95 -2.79 -7.30 -7.81
C LYS A 95 -2.57 -8.62 -8.56
N ARG A 96 -1.34 -8.97 -8.86
CA ARG A 96 -1.01 -10.22 -9.54
C ARG A 96 -1.35 -11.44 -8.68
N ILE A 97 -1.20 -11.34 -7.37
CA ILE A 97 -1.66 -12.39 -6.46
C ILE A 97 -3.19 -12.50 -6.51
N GLU A 98 -3.88 -11.36 -6.46
CA GLU A 98 -5.34 -11.31 -6.51
C GLU A 98 -5.89 -11.92 -7.81
N ASP A 99 -5.21 -11.68 -8.92
CA ASP A 99 -5.61 -12.13 -10.25
C ASP A 99 -5.23 -13.59 -10.52
N GLY A 100 -4.55 -14.25 -9.58
CA GLY A 100 -4.17 -15.64 -9.72
C GLY A 100 -2.89 -15.89 -10.49
N GLU A 101 -2.16 -14.85 -10.88
CA GLU A 101 -0.90 -14.98 -11.61
C GLU A 101 0.25 -15.44 -10.71
N LEU A 102 0.21 -15.09 -9.44
CA LEU A 102 1.21 -15.43 -8.44
C LEU A 102 0.51 -15.93 -7.17
N ASP A 103 1.17 -16.80 -6.41
CA ASP A 103 0.78 -17.03 -5.03
C ASP A 103 1.55 -16.08 -4.10
N GLN A 104 1.25 -16.13 -2.81
CA GLN A 104 1.90 -15.25 -1.84
C GLN A 104 3.41 -15.49 -1.80
N HIS A 105 3.86 -16.72 -1.95
CA HIS A 105 5.28 -17.06 -1.92
C HIS A 105 6.03 -16.41 -3.10
N GLU A 106 5.47 -16.52 -4.30
CA GLU A 106 6.04 -15.90 -5.50
C GLU A 106 6.05 -14.38 -5.38
N GLY A 107 4.95 -13.81 -4.86
CA GLY A 107 4.85 -12.37 -4.61
C GLY A 107 5.89 -11.89 -3.61
N SER A 108 6.13 -12.66 -2.56
CA SER A 108 7.16 -12.38 -1.55
C SER A 108 8.55 -12.30 -2.18
N PHE A 109 8.85 -13.20 -3.09
CA PHE A 109 10.13 -13.20 -3.82
C PHE A 109 10.27 -11.92 -4.64
N LEU A 110 9.22 -11.52 -5.37
CA LEU A 110 9.25 -10.28 -6.18
C LEU A 110 9.40 -9.03 -5.33
N VAL A 111 8.72 -8.97 -4.17
CA VAL A 111 8.87 -7.85 -3.24
C VAL A 111 10.32 -7.76 -2.75
N GLY A 112 10.93 -8.88 -2.43
CA GLY A 112 12.35 -8.93 -2.05
C GLY A 112 13.25 -8.37 -3.16
N SER A 113 12.98 -8.72 -4.42
CA SER A 113 13.73 -8.21 -5.56
C SER A 113 13.58 -6.70 -5.72
N ILE A 114 12.36 -6.16 -5.55
CA ILE A 114 12.10 -4.72 -5.61
C ILE A 114 12.89 -4.00 -4.51
N LEU A 115 12.89 -4.55 -3.29
CA LEU A 115 13.60 -3.96 -2.17
C LEU A 115 15.12 -3.97 -2.38
N ASN A 116 15.65 -4.99 -3.04
CA ASN A 116 17.09 -5.07 -3.33
C ASN A 116 17.55 -4.05 -4.37
N GLU A 117 16.64 -3.48 -5.15
CA GLU A 117 16.94 -2.42 -6.11
C GLU A 117 17.07 -1.04 -5.43
N LEU A 118 16.70 -0.96 -4.17
CA LEU A 118 16.81 0.27 -3.40
C LEU A 118 18.19 0.37 -2.76
#